data_df7ce3a0a40bf143771a094ab9aebff1
#
_entry.id   df7ce3a0a40bf143771a094ab9aebff1
#
_cell.length_a   1.000
_cell.length_b   1.000
_cell.length_c   1.000
_cell.angle_alpha   90.00
_cell.angle_beta   90.00
_cell.angle_gamma   90.00
#
_symmetry.space_group_name_H-M   'P 1'
#
loop_
_entity.id
_entity.type
_entity.pdbx_description
1 polymer ?
#
loop_
_entity_poly.entity_id
_entity_poly.type
_entity_poly.pdbx_seq_one_letter_code
_entity_poly.pdbx_strand_id
1 'polypeptide(L)'
;IIGPNGAGKSLFLRLCHGLLKPSVGSVRWLGAGTTNDLVSAQAMVFQRPVMLRRSVAANVDYALKLRGRTKTDRKEIINEVLGRCGLRRLQEQPARVLSYGEQQKLALARAWALNPEVLFLDEPTASLDPASTHAVEEIVKAIREAGTRIILTTHDLGQARRLGDEILFLHRGRLLERAETDKFFEAPENDLARAFVRGELLWWQLGRDNRRHEAQDKDPNNQ
;
A
#
# COMPACT_ATOMS: atom_id res chain seq x y z
N ILE A 1 6.22 -1.75 -2.75
CA ILE A 1 6.45 -3.13 -2.30
C ILE A 1 5.79 -4.06 -3.29
N ILE A 2 6.54 -4.95 -3.90
CA ILE A 2 6.04 -5.89 -4.90
C ILE A 2 6.37 -7.34 -4.54
N GLY A 3 5.72 -8.28 -5.23
CA GLY A 3 5.93 -9.71 -5.06
C GLY A 3 4.66 -10.49 -5.42
N PRO A 4 4.76 -11.82 -5.56
CA PRO A 4 3.63 -12.67 -5.92
C PRO A 4 2.52 -12.65 -4.86
N ASN A 5 1.35 -13.17 -5.22
CA ASN A 5 0.26 -13.38 -4.26
C ASN A 5 0.73 -14.32 -3.14
N GLY A 6 0.38 -13.99 -1.90
CA GLY A 6 0.86 -14.74 -0.73
C GLY A 6 2.29 -14.41 -0.28
N ALA A 7 2.99 -13.46 -0.92
CA ALA A 7 4.34 -13.05 -0.51
C ALA A 7 4.42 -12.39 0.88
N GLY A 8 3.27 -11.97 1.45
CA GLY A 8 3.21 -11.30 2.75
C GLY A 8 3.14 -9.78 2.68
N LYS A 9 2.93 -9.17 1.50
CA LYS A 9 2.89 -7.71 1.29
C LYS A 9 1.94 -6.98 2.25
N SER A 10 0.67 -7.38 2.28
CA SER A 10 -0.35 -6.77 3.15
C SER A 10 -0.04 -6.98 4.63
N LEU A 11 0.52 -8.13 5.00
CA LEU A 11 0.95 -8.42 6.37
C LEU A 11 2.08 -7.48 6.78
N PHE A 12 3.08 -7.33 5.92
CA PHE A 12 4.20 -6.41 6.13
C PHE A 12 3.72 -4.96 6.30
N LEU A 13 2.79 -4.50 5.44
CA LEU A 13 2.21 -3.17 5.53
C LEU A 13 1.51 -2.93 6.88
N ARG A 14 0.72 -3.90 7.34
CA ARG A 14 0.00 -3.81 8.62
C ARG A 14 0.93 -3.85 9.83
N LEU A 15 2.04 -4.57 9.76
CA LEU A 15 3.10 -4.55 10.77
C LEU A 15 3.77 -3.17 10.83
N CYS A 16 4.14 -2.60 9.67
CA CYS A 16 4.74 -1.28 9.60
C CYS A 16 3.79 -0.19 10.13
N HIS A 17 2.50 -0.26 9.80
CA HIS A 17 1.49 0.67 10.30
C HIS A 17 1.19 0.51 11.80
N GLY A 18 1.55 -0.62 12.42
CA GLY A 18 1.24 -0.92 13.81
C GLY A 18 -0.14 -1.54 14.06
N LEU A 19 -0.89 -1.91 13.00
CA LEU A 19 -2.16 -2.65 13.11
C LEU A 19 -1.94 -4.08 13.60
N LEU A 20 -0.75 -4.62 13.37
CA LEU A 20 -0.33 -5.92 13.87
C LEU A 20 0.96 -5.76 14.67
N LYS A 21 1.09 -6.56 15.72
CA LYS A 21 2.34 -6.65 16.48
C LYS A 21 3.16 -7.82 15.97
N PRO A 22 4.49 -7.66 15.78
CA PRO A 22 5.35 -8.79 15.43
C PRO A 22 5.41 -9.79 16.59
N SER A 23 5.44 -11.08 16.29
CA SER A 23 5.64 -12.14 17.28
C SER A 23 7.08 -12.15 17.84
N VAL A 24 8.03 -11.75 17.01
CA VAL A 24 9.45 -11.61 17.37
C VAL A 24 10.00 -10.34 16.70
N GLY A 25 10.93 -9.67 17.34
CA GLY A 25 11.51 -8.42 16.84
C GLY A 25 10.66 -7.19 17.16
N SER A 26 10.95 -6.08 16.51
CA SER A 26 10.24 -4.81 16.71
C SER A 26 10.18 -3.97 15.43
N VAL A 27 9.14 -3.14 15.32
CA VAL A 27 9.04 -2.08 14.32
C VAL A 27 9.31 -0.76 15.03
N ARG A 28 10.25 0.03 14.51
CA ARG A 28 10.61 1.33 15.06
C ARG A 28 10.52 2.39 13.99
N TRP A 29 9.89 3.50 14.33
CA TRP A 29 9.82 4.70 13.52
C TRP A 29 10.86 5.69 14.02
N LEU A 30 11.81 6.05 13.16
CA LEU A 30 12.85 7.01 13.50
C LEU A 30 12.34 8.42 13.23
N GLY A 31 12.62 9.36 14.17
CA GLY A 31 12.19 10.75 14.07
C GLY A 31 10.75 11.02 14.52
N ALA A 32 10.01 10.00 14.93
CA ALA A 32 8.69 10.20 15.48
C ALA A 32 8.75 10.55 16.98
N GLY A 33 7.80 11.37 17.43
CA GLY A 33 7.60 11.68 18.84
C GLY A 33 7.03 10.51 19.65
N THR A 34 5.94 10.74 20.37
CA THR A 34 5.27 9.69 21.16
C THR A 34 4.48 8.71 20.29
N THR A 35 4.04 7.58 20.88
CA THR A 35 3.19 6.59 20.19
C THR A 35 1.88 7.22 19.64
N ASN A 36 1.33 8.22 20.35
CA ASN A 36 0.14 8.93 19.89
C ASN A 36 0.41 9.80 18.65
N ASP A 37 1.60 10.39 18.56
CA ASP A 37 2.03 11.16 17.39
C ASP A 37 2.15 10.24 16.16
N LEU A 38 2.68 9.02 16.34
CA LEU A 38 2.75 8.01 15.29
C LEU A 38 1.40 7.65 14.71
N VAL A 39 0.40 7.38 15.57
CA VAL A 39 -0.96 7.05 15.10
C VAL A 39 -1.59 8.22 14.37
N SER A 40 -1.27 9.46 14.77
CA SER A 40 -1.77 10.66 14.08
C SER A 40 -1.05 10.96 12.78
N ALA A 41 0.21 10.60 12.66
CA ALA A 41 1.05 10.83 11.49
C ALA A 41 0.78 9.83 10.33
N GLN A 42 0.00 8.77 10.58
CA GLN A 42 -0.19 7.70 9.62
C GLN A 42 -1.66 7.52 9.21
N ALA A 43 -1.85 7.08 7.96
CA ALA A 43 -3.14 6.60 7.47
C ALA A 43 -2.94 5.35 6.61
N MET A 44 -3.99 4.52 6.51
CA MET A 44 -3.97 3.32 5.68
C MET A 44 -5.24 3.20 4.85
N VAL A 45 -5.09 2.85 3.59
CA VAL A 45 -6.17 2.49 2.67
C VAL A 45 -6.00 1.00 2.33
N PHE A 46 -7.04 0.24 2.61
CA PHE A 46 -7.07 -1.21 2.35
C PHE A 46 -7.50 -1.49 0.91
N GLN A 47 -7.12 -2.65 0.40
CA GLN A 47 -7.53 -3.15 -0.91
C GLN A 47 -9.06 -3.08 -1.11
N ARG A 48 -9.84 -3.44 -0.08
CA ARG A 48 -11.30 -3.31 -0.07
C ARG A 48 -11.70 -2.25 0.96
N PRO A 49 -12.00 -1.03 0.52
CA PRO A 49 -12.34 0.05 1.43
C PRO A 49 -13.72 -0.16 2.07
N VAL A 50 -13.81 0.09 3.37
CA VAL A 50 -15.08 0.04 4.10
C VAL A 50 -15.76 1.41 4.01
N MET A 51 -17.00 1.41 3.48
CA MET A 51 -17.85 2.59 3.42
C MET A 51 -18.82 2.63 4.59
N LEU A 52 -18.81 3.74 5.33
CA LEU A 52 -19.82 3.98 6.37
C LEU A 52 -21.20 4.19 5.72
N ARG A 53 -22.27 3.84 6.44
CA ARG A 53 -23.67 4.07 6.01
C ARG A 53 -24.04 5.57 6.12
N ARG A 54 -23.33 6.41 5.38
CA ARG A 54 -23.42 7.87 5.37
C ARG A 54 -23.18 8.38 3.97
N SER A 55 -23.42 9.67 3.73
CA SER A 55 -23.03 10.31 2.47
C SER A 55 -21.50 10.31 2.27
N VAL A 56 -21.08 10.59 1.05
CA VAL A 56 -19.66 10.76 0.70
C VAL A 56 -18.99 11.79 1.59
N ALA A 57 -19.58 12.99 1.71
CA ALA A 57 -19.04 14.04 2.57
C ALA A 57 -19.00 13.62 4.05
N ALA A 58 -20.06 12.95 4.53
CA ALA A 58 -20.14 12.49 5.92
C ALA A 58 -19.15 11.35 6.24
N ASN A 59 -18.63 10.61 5.25
CA ASN A 59 -17.54 9.66 5.42
C ASN A 59 -16.22 10.37 5.73
N VAL A 60 -15.94 11.48 5.05
CA VAL A 60 -14.74 12.30 5.31
C VAL A 60 -14.90 13.07 6.63
N ASP A 61 -16.07 13.69 6.86
CA ASP A 61 -16.37 14.42 8.10
C ASP A 61 -16.14 13.56 9.35
N TYR A 62 -16.55 12.29 9.30
CA TYR A 62 -16.35 11.36 10.40
C TYR A 62 -14.86 11.17 10.77
N ALA A 63 -14.01 10.99 9.78
CA ALA A 63 -12.57 10.83 10.00
C ALA A 63 -11.94 12.09 10.62
N LEU A 64 -12.30 13.27 10.11
CA LEU A 64 -11.85 14.55 10.63
C LEU A 64 -12.35 14.82 12.05
N LYS A 65 -13.61 14.43 12.34
CA LYS A 65 -14.20 14.55 13.69
C LYS A 65 -13.42 13.71 14.71
N LEU A 66 -13.02 12.49 14.35
CA LEU A 66 -12.19 11.62 15.22
C LEU A 66 -10.82 12.24 15.51
N ARG A 67 -10.31 13.09 14.63
CA ARG A 67 -9.06 13.86 14.81
C ARG A 67 -9.26 15.20 15.51
N GLY A 68 -10.44 15.49 16.08
CA GLY A 68 -10.72 16.68 16.85
C GLY A 68 -10.78 17.98 16.03
N ARG A 69 -10.88 17.91 14.69
CA ARG A 69 -10.98 19.12 13.85
C ARG A 69 -12.28 19.88 14.11
N THR A 70 -12.22 21.21 14.09
CA THR A 70 -13.40 22.07 14.28
C THR A 70 -14.42 21.87 13.14
N LYS A 71 -15.68 22.25 13.36
CA LYS A 71 -16.73 22.11 12.33
C LYS A 71 -16.41 22.95 11.07
N THR A 72 -15.83 24.13 11.26
CA THR A 72 -15.47 25.05 10.16
C THR A 72 -14.35 24.43 9.33
N ASP A 73 -13.23 24.05 9.97
CA ASP A 73 -12.10 23.43 9.28
C ASP A 73 -12.52 22.17 8.50
N ARG A 74 -13.39 21.33 9.10
CA ARG A 74 -13.88 20.12 8.44
C ARG A 74 -14.61 20.43 7.14
N LYS A 75 -15.46 21.46 7.10
CA LYS A 75 -16.21 21.84 5.89
C LYS A 75 -15.26 22.27 4.75
N GLU A 76 -14.23 23.03 5.07
CA GLU A 76 -13.23 23.47 4.09
C GLU A 76 -12.42 22.30 3.55
N ILE A 77 -11.88 21.46 4.45
CA ILE A 77 -11.09 20.27 4.09
C ILE A 77 -11.91 19.30 3.24
N ILE A 78 -13.19 19.04 3.60
CA ILE A 78 -14.08 18.15 2.84
C ILE A 78 -14.25 18.66 1.41
N ASN A 79 -14.57 19.94 1.24
CA ASN A 79 -14.75 20.54 -0.09
C ASN A 79 -13.48 20.45 -0.94
N GLU A 80 -12.33 20.66 -0.34
CA GLU A 80 -11.03 20.58 -1.00
C GLU A 80 -10.73 19.14 -1.45
N VAL A 81 -10.72 18.18 -0.51
CA VAL A 81 -10.31 16.80 -0.84
C VAL A 81 -11.29 16.11 -1.77
N LEU A 82 -12.62 16.35 -1.62
CA LEU A 82 -13.59 15.81 -2.56
C LEU A 82 -13.45 16.43 -3.96
N GLY A 83 -13.06 17.71 -4.03
CA GLY A 83 -12.73 18.35 -5.28
C GLY A 83 -11.54 17.71 -5.97
N ARG A 84 -10.43 17.54 -5.25
CA ARG A 84 -9.19 16.91 -5.73
C ARG A 84 -9.38 15.44 -6.14
N CYS A 85 -10.26 14.71 -5.46
CA CYS A 85 -10.57 13.31 -5.79
C CYS A 85 -11.69 13.17 -6.85
N GLY A 86 -12.24 14.27 -7.39
CA GLY A 86 -13.31 14.24 -8.39
C GLY A 86 -14.66 13.74 -7.87
N LEU A 87 -14.91 13.85 -6.55
CA LEU A 87 -16.11 13.36 -5.89
C LEU A 87 -17.09 14.46 -5.47
N ARG A 88 -16.80 15.74 -5.75
CA ARG A 88 -17.62 16.88 -5.30
C ARG A 88 -19.09 16.76 -5.70
N ARG A 89 -19.37 16.27 -6.94
CA ARG A 89 -20.76 16.11 -7.43
C ARG A 89 -21.53 14.99 -6.73
N LEU A 90 -20.81 14.08 -6.05
CA LEU A 90 -21.37 12.92 -5.37
C LEU A 90 -21.44 13.11 -3.84
N GLN A 91 -21.07 14.29 -3.32
CA GLN A 91 -20.87 14.53 -1.89
C GLN A 91 -22.06 14.18 -0.99
N GLU A 92 -23.29 14.37 -1.49
CA GLU A 92 -24.53 14.08 -0.75
C GLU A 92 -25.05 12.65 -0.98
N GLN A 93 -24.47 11.92 -1.94
CA GLN A 93 -24.90 10.55 -2.23
C GLN A 93 -24.47 9.58 -1.13
N PRO A 94 -25.26 8.54 -0.85
CA PRO A 94 -24.82 7.47 0.06
C PRO A 94 -23.55 6.81 -0.46
N ALA A 95 -22.48 6.73 0.36
CA ALA A 95 -21.20 6.20 -0.09
C ALA A 95 -21.26 4.73 -0.55
N ARG A 96 -22.28 3.98 -0.15
CA ARG A 96 -22.44 2.56 -0.52
C ARG A 96 -22.96 2.32 -1.94
N VAL A 97 -23.55 3.33 -2.57
CA VAL A 97 -24.04 3.22 -3.96
C VAL A 97 -22.98 3.61 -4.99
N LEU A 98 -21.84 4.10 -4.53
CA LEU A 98 -20.71 4.41 -5.38
C LEU A 98 -20.18 3.16 -6.08
N SER A 99 -19.69 3.32 -7.32
CA SER A 99 -18.88 2.30 -8.00
C SER A 99 -17.63 1.97 -7.17
N TYR A 100 -17.02 0.82 -7.42
CA TYR A 100 -15.83 0.39 -6.68
C TYR A 100 -14.67 1.40 -6.82
N GLY A 101 -14.45 1.95 -8.02
CA GLY A 101 -13.44 2.99 -8.25
C GLY A 101 -13.73 4.29 -7.48
N GLU A 102 -15.02 4.70 -7.41
CA GLU A 102 -15.41 5.86 -6.61
C GLU A 102 -15.27 5.61 -5.09
N GLN A 103 -15.55 4.39 -4.64
CA GLN A 103 -15.29 4.00 -3.24
C GLN A 103 -13.78 4.05 -2.92
N GLN A 104 -12.94 3.64 -3.84
CA GLN A 104 -11.48 3.73 -3.69
C GLN A 104 -11.02 5.19 -3.63
N LYS A 105 -11.54 6.05 -4.51
CA LYS A 105 -11.28 7.49 -4.45
C LYS A 105 -11.75 8.11 -3.13
N LEU A 106 -12.91 7.68 -2.61
CA LEU A 106 -13.40 8.16 -1.31
C LEU A 106 -12.53 7.69 -0.14
N ALA A 107 -12.00 6.48 -0.20
CA ALA A 107 -11.05 5.99 0.81
C ALA A 107 -9.75 6.83 0.81
N LEU A 108 -9.23 7.17 -0.37
CA LEU A 108 -8.10 8.07 -0.52
C LEU A 108 -8.42 9.49 -0.02
N ALA A 109 -9.58 10.05 -0.39
CA ALA A 109 -10.02 11.37 0.09
C ALA A 109 -10.11 11.41 1.62
N ARG A 110 -10.65 10.35 2.23
CA ARG A 110 -10.75 10.21 3.69
C ARG A 110 -9.38 10.15 4.37
N ALA A 111 -8.41 9.44 3.76
CA ALA A 111 -7.06 9.36 4.26
C ALA A 111 -6.31 10.69 4.06
N TRP A 112 -6.43 11.32 2.89
CA TRP A 112 -5.79 12.59 2.56
C TRP A 112 -6.28 13.74 3.46
N ALA A 113 -7.58 13.76 3.76
CA ALA A 113 -8.16 14.76 4.67
C ALA A 113 -7.49 14.81 6.05
N LEU A 114 -6.89 13.69 6.48
CA LEU A 114 -6.17 13.61 7.76
C LEU A 114 -4.78 14.22 7.71
N ASN A 115 -4.30 14.60 6.52
CA ASN A 115 -2.96 15.13 6.25
C ASN A 115 -1.86 14.28 6.89
N PRO A 116 -1.76 12.98 6.54
CA PRO A 116 -0.79 12.08 7.14
C PRO A 116 0.62 12.36 6.62
N GLU A 117 1.64 12.15 7.46
CA GLU A 117 3.05 12.13 7.03
C GLU A 117 3.37 10.90 6.17
N VAL A 118 2.71 9.76 6.50
CA VAL A 118 2.87 8.50 5.78
C VAL A 118 1.50 7.90 5.46
N LEU A 119 1.29 7.57 4.19
CA LEU A 119 0.09 6.88 3.72
C LEU A 119 0.45 5.48 3.21
N PHE A 120 -0.14 4.48 3.84
CA PHE A 120 -0.03 3.07 3.44
C PHE A 120 -1.18 2.71 2.49
N LEU A 121 -0.85 2.12 1.34
CA LEU A 121 -1.81 1.72 0.31
C LEU A 121 -1.66 0.22 0.03
N ASP A 122 -2.66 -0.56 0.41
CA ASP A 122 -2.67 -2.01 0.19
C ASP A 122 -3.41 -2.32 -1.11
N GLU A 123 -2.66 -2.52 -2.21
CA GLU A 123 -3.19 -2.81 -3.56
C GLU A 123 -4.34 -1.88 -3.99
N PRO A 124 -4.16 -0.55 -4.01
CA PRO A 124 -5.25 0.42 -4.12
C PRO A 124 -6.00 0.39 -5.45
N THR A 125 -5.48 -0.27 -6.48
CA THR A 125 -6.06 -0.36 -7.82
C THR A 125 -6.47 -1.79 -8.19
N ALA A 126 -6.34 -2.74 -7.28
CA ALA A 126 -6.77 -4.11 -7.54
C ALA A 126 -8.25 -4.17 -7.92
N SER A 127 -8.54 -4.87 -9.01
CA SER A 127 -9.90 -5.03 -9.54
C SER A 127 -10.56 -3.76 -10.09
N LEU A 128 -9.79 -2.70 -10.39
CA LEU A 128 -10.25 -1.52 -11.09
C LEU A 128 -10.08 -1.67 -12.60
N ASP A 129 -10.97 -1.03 -13.36
CA ASP A 129 -10.77 -0.82 -14.80
C ASP A 129 -9.60 0.15 -15.05
N PRO A 130 -9.04 0.20 -16.29
CA PRO A 130 -7.90 1.06 -16.59
C PRO A 130 -8.13 2.54 -16.33
N ALA A 131 -9.33 3.07 -16.59
CA ALA A 131 -9.64 4.48 -16.37
C ALA A 131 -9.71 4.82 -14.88
N SER A 132 -10.35 3.96 -14.09
CA SER A 132 -10.40 4.08 -12.63
C SER A 132 -9.00 3.91 -12.00
N THR A 133 -8.19 2.99 -12.52
CA THR A 133 -6.78 2.81 -12.10
C THR A 133 -6.00 4.10 -12.31
N HIS A 134 -6.06 4.69 -13.51
CA HIS A 134 -5.38 5.95 -13.81
C HIS A 134 -5.83 7.07 -12.87
N ALA A 135 -7.15 7.22 -12.66
CA ALA A 135 -7.67 8.25 -11.76
C ALA A 135 -7.18 8.07 -10.30
N VAL A 136 -7.09 6.84 -9.81
CA VAL A 136 -6.53 6.54 -8.47
C VAL A 136 -5.03 6.84 -8.42
N GLU A 137 -4.26 6.48 -9.45
CA GLU A 137 -2.82 6.79 -9.53
C GLU A 137 -2.56 8.30 -9.51
N GLU A 138 -3.36 9.10 -10.23
CA GLU A 138 -3.25 10.56 -10.21
C GLU A 138 -3.54 11.15 -8.82
N ILE A 139 -4.53 10.62 -8.10
CA ILE A 139 -4.78 11.03 -6.71
C ILE A 139 -3.57 10.67 -5.81
N VAL A 140 -2.99 9.48 -5.97
CA VAL A 140 -1.81 9.06 -5.19
C VAL A 140 -0.61 9.98 -5.47
N LYS A 141 -0.38 10.35 -6.73
CA LYS A 141 0.67 11.32 -7.10
C LYS A 141 0.42 12.68 -6.45
N ALA A 142 -0.81 13.20 -6.52
CA ALA A 142 -1.15 14.47 -5.91
C ALA A 142 -0.98 14.48 -4.37
N ILE A 143 -1.27 13.36 -3.70
CA ILE A 143 -1.01 13.18 -2.26
C ILE A 143 0.50 13.23 -1.97
N ARG A 144 1.31 12.55 -2.79
CA ARG A 144 2.78 12.57 -2.69
C ARG A 144 3.34 13.97 -2.90
N GLU A 145 2.89 14.67 -3.93
CA GLU A 145 3.29 16.05 -4.23
C GLU A 145 2.93 17.04 -3.10
N ALA A 146 1.86 16.76 -2.36
CA ALA A 146 1.49 17.49 -1.16
C ALA A 146 2.39 17.20 0.06
N GLY A 147 3.42 16.35 -0.08
CA GLY A 147 4.42 16.07 0.94
C GLY A 147 4.19 14.78 1.74
N THR A 148 3.13 14.02 1.48
CA THR A 148 2.89 12.73 2.14
C THR A 148 3.80 11.65 1.55
N ARG A 149 4.53 10.90 2.38
CA ARG A 149 5.30 9.72 1.96
C ARG A 149 4.35 8.56 1.70
N ILE A 150 4.47 7.92 0.53
CA ILE A 150 3.61 6.81 0.12
C ILE A 150 4.35 5.48 0.30
N ILE A 151 3.72 4.50 0.93
CA ILE A 151 4.15 3.11 0.96
C ILE A 151 3.04 2.27 0.34
N LEU A 152 3.28 1.76 -0.87
CA LEU A 152 2.28 1.09 -1.68
C LEU A 152 2.65 -0.38 -1.90
N THR A 153 1.69 -1.29 -1.76
CA THR A 153 1.82 -2.67 -2.24
C THR A 153 1.08 -2.83 -3.55
N THR A 154 1.68 -3.56 -4.48
CA THR A 154 1.04 -3.95 -5.74
C THR A 154 1.65 -5.24 -6.29
N HIS A 155 0.90 -5.95 -7.13
CA HIS A 155 1.41 -7.02 -7.98
C HIS A 155 1.51 -6.58 -9.45
N ASP A 156 1.06 -5.36 -9.78
CA ASP A 156 1.18 -4.75 -11.11
C ASP A 156 2.56 -4.09 -11.26
N LEU A 157 3.41 -4.68 -12.09
CA LEU A 157 4.76 -4.19 -12.37
C LEU A 157 4.73 -2.83 -13.08
N GLY A 158 3.75 -2.58 -13.95
CA GLY A 158 3.57 -1.30 -14.63
C GLY A 158 3.26 -0.19 -13.63
N GLN A 159 2.36 -0.44 -12.66
CA GLN A 159 2.06 0.49 -11.58
C GLN A 159 3.29 0.75 -10.70
N ALA A 160 4.00 -0.31 -10.32
CA ALA A 160 5.22 -0.20 -9.52
C ALA A 160 6.26 0.69 -10.20
N ARG A 161 6.42 0.57 -11.53
CA ARG A 161 7.34 1.38 -12.32
C ARG A 161 6.91 2.84 -12.46
N ARG A 162 5.58 3.10 -12.56
CA ARG A 162 5.05 4.47 -12.68
C ARG A 162 5.06 5.27 -11.38
N LEU A 163 4.87 4.60 -10.25
CA LEU A 163 4.65 5.26 -8.95
C LEU A 163 5.83 5.12 -7.98
N GLY A 164 6.66 4.10 -8.14
CA GLY A 164 7.72 3.80 -7.20
C GLY A 164 9.00 4.60 -7.46
N ASP A 165 9.62 5.09 -6.41
CA ASP A 165 11.00 5.60 -6.42
C ASP A 165 11.96 4.46 -6.05
N GLU A 166 11.52 3.60 -5.13
CA GLU A 166 12.26 2.45 -4.62
C GLU A 166 11.36 1.22 -4.57
N ILE A 167 11.90 0.07 -4.92
CA ILE A 167 11.22 -1.22 -4.92
C ILE A 167 11.74 -2.10 -3.79
N LEU A 168 10.80 -2.66 -3.03
CA LEU A 168 11.06 -3.75 -2.10
C LEU A 168 10.40 -5.01 -2.65
N PHE A 169 11.19 -6.00 -3.02
CA PHE A 169 10.68 -7.28 -3.52
C PHE A 169 10.54 -8.29 -2.39
N LEU A 170 9.31 -8.68 -2.11
CA LEU A 170 8.97 -9.68 -1.10
C LEU A 170 8.62 -11.02 -1.75
N HIS A 171 9.13 -12.10 -1.16
CA HIS A 171 8.76 -13.46 -1.51
C HIS A 171 8.73 -14.32 -0.24
N ARG A 172 7.60 -15.01 0.00
CA ARG A 172 7.40 -15.90 1.17
C ARG A 172 7.77 -15.28 2.51
N GLY A 173 7.35 -14.04 2.75
CA GLY A 173 7.59 -13.31 3.99
C GLY A 173 9.02 -12.79 4.17
N ARG A 174 9.87 -12.89 3.14
CA ARG A 174 11.24 -12.38 3.15
C ARG A 174 11.41 -11.22 2.18
N LEU A 175 12.12 -10.19 2.59
CA LEU A 175 12.63 -9.16 1.71
C LEU A 175 13.87 -9.72 0.99
N LEU A 176 13.76 -9.94 -0.32
CA LEU A 176 14.83 -10.53 -1.12
C LEU A 176 15.69 -9.49 -1.83
N GLU A 177 15.09 -8.35 -2.21
CA GLU A 177 15.81 -7.28 -2.88
C GLU A 177 15.20 -5.92 -2.54
N ARG A 178 16.06 -4.91 -2.46
CA ARG A 178 15.71 -3.51 -2.32
C ARG A 178 16.60 -2.70 -3.27
N ALA A 179 15.98 -1.98 -4.18
CA ALA A 179 16.69 -1.16 -5.17
C ALA A 179 15.84 0.03 -5.61
N GLU A 180 16.49 1.05 -6.18
CA GLU A 180 15.82 2.10 -6.94
C GLU A 180 15.04 1.47 -8.10
N THR A 181 13.93 2.10 -8.48
CA THR A 181 12.97 1.53 -9.43
C THR A 181 13.65 1.15 -10.75
N ASP A 182 14.40 2.05 -11.38
CA ASP A 182 15.04 1.78 -12.66
C ASP A 182 16.03 0.61 -12.56
N LYS A 183 16.89 0.61 -11.53
CA LYS A 183 17.82 -0.48 -11.26
C LYS A 183 17.12 -1.81 -11.08
N PHE A 184 16.01 -1.83 -10.32
CA PHE A 184 15.24 -3.05 -10.08
C PHE A 184 14.65 -3.64 -11.36
N PHE A 185 14.13 -2.81 -12.27
CA PHE A 185 13.50 -3.28 -13.50
C PHE A 185 14.50 -3.61 -14.61
N GLU A 186 15.65 -2.95 -14.65
CA GLU A 186 16.67 -3.15 -15.70
C GLU A 186 17.64 -4.28 -15.36
N ALA A 187 18.10 -4.32 -14.11
CA ALA A 187 19.15 -5.24 -13.67
C ALA A 187 18.87 -5.78 -12.25
N PRO A 188 17.80 -6.58 -12.04
CA PRO A 188 17.54 -7.19 -10.73
C PRO A 188 18.71 -8.07 -10.29
N GLU A 189 19.16 -7.91 -9.06
CA GLU A 189 20.28 -8.69 -8.50
C GLU A 189 19.84 -10.09 -8.09
N ASN A 190 18.63 -10.22 -7.54
CA ASN A 190 18.08 -11.50 -7.09
C ASN A 190 17.44 -12.28 -8.25
N ASP A 191 17.74 -13.57 -8.36
CA ASP A 191 17.21 -14.42 -9.44
C ASP A 191 15.69 -14.55 -9.44
N LEU A 192 15.05 -14.59 -8.24
CA LEU A 192 13.59 -14.62 -8.13
C LEU A 192 12.97 -13.27 -8.52
N ALA A 193 13.63 -12.15 -8.20
CA ALA A 193 13.19 -10.83 -8.64
C ALA A 193 13.27 -10.73 -10.18
N ARG A 194 14.36 -11.23 -10.77
CA ARG A 194 14.55 -11.27 -12.22
C ARG A 194 13.49 -12.11 -12.93
N ALA A 195 13.19 -13.29 -12.41
CA ALA A 195 12.12 -14.15 -12.92
C ALA A 195 10.75 -13.47 -12.77
N PHE A 196 10.49 -12.81 -11.64
CA PHE A 196 9.25 -12.09 -11.38
C PHE A 196 9.05 -10.93 -12.36
N VAL A 197 10.08 -10.12 -12.63
CA VAL A 197 10.02 -9.01 -13.60
C VAL A 197 9.75 -9.50 -15.02
N ARG A 198 10.25 -10.70 -15.38
CA ARG A 198 10.00 -11.35 -16.68
C ARG A 198 8.62 -12.02 -16.80
N GLY A 199 7.83 -12.01 -15.73
CA GLY A 199 6.53 -12.70 -15.70
C GLY A 199 6.64 -14.23 -15.66
N GLU A 200 7.80 -14.75 -15.27
CA GLU A 200 8.01 -16.21 -15.15
C GLU A 200 7.28 -16.75 -13.91
N LEU A 201 6.78 -17.99 -14.00
CA LEU A 201 6.11 -18.67 -12.90
C LEU A 201 7.15 -19.08 -11.83
N LEU A 202 7.03 -18.54 -10.61
CA LEU A 202 7.99 -18.78 -9.53
C LEU A 202 7.82 -20.12 -8.79
N TRP A 203 6.80 -20.93 -9.13
CA TRP A 203 6.49 -22.18 -8.41
C TRP A 203 7.44 -23.35 -8.72
N TRP A 204 8.07 -23.37 -9.89
CA TRP A 204 8.93 -24.48 -10.34
C TRP A 204 10.35 -24.46 -9.72
N GLN A 205 10.75 -23.39 -9.08
CA GLN A 205 12.04 -23.31 -8.37
C GLN A 205 12.03 -24.04 -7.01
N LEU A 206 10.86 -24.50 -6.54
CA LEU A 206 10.69 -25.28 -5.31
C LEU A 206 11.42 -26.62 -5.32
N GLY A 207 11.68 -27.20 -6.49
CA GLY A 207 12.33 -28.50 -6.63
C GLY A 207 13.86 -28.48 -6.68
N ARG A 208 14.48 -27.30 -6.79
CA ARG A 208 15.96 -27.17 -6.85
C ARG A 208 16.60 -26.95 -5.50
N ASP A 209 15.94 -26.22 -4.59
CA ASP A 209 16.47 -25.98 -3.25
C ASP A 209 16.44 -27.23 -2.36
N ASN A 210 15.38 -28.05 -2.43
CA ASN A 210 15.35 -29.32 -1.70
C ASN A 210 16.42 -30.31 -2.16
N ARG A 211 16.78 -30.31 -3.44
CA ARG A 211 17.84 -31.20 -3.95
C ARG A 211 19.27 -30.79 -3.54
N ARG A 212 19.48 -29.51 -3.21
CA ARG A 212 20.79 -29.05 -2.68
C ARG A 212 20.97 -29.40 -1.20
N HIS A 213 19.90 -29.39 -0.41
CA HIS A 213 19.96 -29.83 1.00
C HIS A 213 20.08 -31.36 1.14
N GLU A 214 19.40 -32.14 0.27
CA GLU A 214 19.53 -33.60 0.28
C GLU A 214 20.88 -34.12 -0.26
N ALA A 215 21.58 -33.32 -1.06
CA ALA A 215 22.93 -33.68 -1.56
C ALA A 215 24.05 -33.38 -0.55
N GLN A 216 23.83 -32.51 0.43
CA GLN A 216 24.80 -32.23 1.50
C GLN A 216 24.71 -33.18 2.68
N ASP A 217 23.56 -33.86 2.88
CA ASP A 217 23.39 -34.88 3.94
C ASP A 217 23.83 -36.30 3.54
N LYS A 218 24.34 -36.45 2.32
CA LYS A 218 24.85 -37.74 1.84
C LYS A 218 26.37 -37.73 1.62
N ASP A 219 27.12 -37.25 2.59
CA ASP A 219 28.57 -37.45 2.63
C ASP A 219 28.85 -38.77 3.38
N PRO A 220 29.35 -39.84 2.72
CA PRO A 220 29.54 -41.16 3.35
C PRO A 220 30.82 -41.28 4.16
N ASN A 221 31.47 -40.20 4.55
CA ASN A 221 32.74 -40.24 5.30
C ASN A 221 32.60 -39.75 6.75
N ASN A 222 31.65 -40.33 7.50
CA ASN A 222 31.70 -40.24 8.96
C ASN A 222 31.53 -41.66 9.55
N GLN A 223 32.61 -42.42 9.50
CA GLN A 223 32.88 -43.58 10.37
C GLN A 223 34.10 -43.29 11.22
#